data_edcd1c49d2d711400c34b7c8ab3e64cc
#
_entry.id   edcd1c49d2d711400c34b7c8ab3e64cc
#
_cell.length_a   1.000
_cell.length_b   1.000
_cell.length_c   1.000
_cell.angle_alpha   90.00
_cell.angle_beta   90.00
_cell.angle_gamma   90.00
#
_symmetry.space_group_name_H-M   'P 1'
#
loop_
_entity.id
_entity.type
_entity.pdbx_description
1 polymer ?
#
loop_
_entity_poly.entity_id
_entity_poly.type
_entity_poly.pdbx_seq_one_letter_code
_entity_poly.pdbx_strand_id
1 'polypeptide(L)'
;MKSNILILFCCFLFLASCQAPSIEEYTLLPHPVDIKYIPGMVKLKTQPTLVYPGELANEALLLQCYLSSDFSVQATLKKNKKKGDIILQLDPAVLPEQAEGYILDATSGNIVLKANSPAGILNAIQTFRQVLKVKDGRLIVQKSTLTDYPVFSWRAVMLDEGRYFKGKEVVFDLLDEMAALKMNVFHWHLTDDQGWRIEIKKYPKLTEIGAWRDSSEIDHFGSNRYDGRRHGGFYTQEEIKEVVDYAAKRNITVIPEIEMPGHASAAIAAYPWLGTS
;
A
#
# COMPACT_ATOMS: atom_id res chain seq x y z
N MET A 1 -30.31 -51.60 66.24
CA MET A 1 -29.75 -51.59 64.89
C MET A 1 -29.58 -50.10 64.46
N LYS A 2 -28.36 -49.60 64.44
CA LYS A 2 -28.06 -48.22 64.04
C LYS A 2 -27.48 -48.30 62.61
N SER A 3 -28.17 -47.69 61.67
CA SER A 3 -27.73 -47.62 60.25
C SER A 3 -26.83 -46.41 60.09
N ASN A 4 -25.57 -46.61 59.74
CA ASN A 4 -24.61 -45.56 59.40
C ASN A 4 -24.78 -45.23 57.93
N ILE A 5 -25.27 -44.02 57.60
CA ILE A 5 -25.30 -43.46 56.27
C ILE A 5 -23.95 -42.77 56.07
N LEU A 6 -23.13 -43.35 55.21
CA LEU A 6 -21.83 -42.80 54.73
C LEU A 6 -22.14 -41.79 53.61
N ILE A 7 -22.02 -40.49 53.90
CA ILE A 7 -22.16 -39.42 52.93
C ILE A 7 -20.82 -39.30 52.17
N LEU A 8 -20.79 -39.78 50.93
CA LEU A 8 -19.67 -39.64 50.01
C LEU A 8 -19.68 -38.20 49.43
N PHE A 9 -18.80 -37.33 49.96
CA PHE A 9 -18.63 -35.97 49.46
C PHE A 9 -17.73 -36.01 48.22
N CYS A 10 -18.33 -36.04 46.98
CA CYS A 10 -17.61 -35.89 45.73
C CYS A 10 -17.15 -34.45 45.58
N CYS A 11 -15.90 -34.16 45.92
CA CYS A 11 -15.21 -32.94 45.52
C CYS A 11 -15.01 -32.95 43.98
N PHE A 12 -15.87 -32.29 43.24
CA PHE A 12 -15.61 -31.91 41.88
C PHE A 12 -14.54 -30.83 41.85
N LEU A 13 -13.29 -31.22 41.70
CA LEU A 13 -12.21 -30.30 41.32
C LEU A 13 -12.50 -29.83 39.89
N PHE A 14 -13.09 -28.62 39.78
CA PHE A 14 -13.06 -27.87 38.51
C PHE A 14 -11.59 -27.49 38.24
N LEU A 15 -10.89 -28.34 37.50
CA LEU A 15 -9.66 -27.94 36.82
C LEU A 15 -10.05 -26.89 35.78
N ALA A 16 -10.05 -25.63 36.19
CA ALA A 16 -10.03 -24.54 35.26
C ALA A 16 -8.73 -24.70 34.45
N SER A 17 -8.82 -25.38 33.32
CA SER A 17 -7.74 -25.42 32.33
C SER A 17 -7.50 -24.00 31.88
N CYS A 18 -6.52 -23.36 32.47
CA CYS A 18 -5.97 -22.10 31.96
C CYS A 18 -5.28 -22.45 30.65
N GLN A 19 -6.05 -22.50 29.54
CA GLN A 19 -5.46 -22.61 28.21
C GLN A 19 -4.49 -21.44 28.07
N ALA A 20 -3.21 -21.74 27.89
CA ALA A 20 -2.24 -20.72 27.55
C ALA A 20 -2.75 -19.98 26.29
N PRO A 21 -2.66 -18.64 26.25
CA PRO A 21 -3.14 -17.88 25.11
C PRO A 21 -2.42 -18.40 23.86
N SER A 22 -3.18 -18.88 22.89
CA SER A 22 -2.65 -19.38 21.62
C SER A 22 -1.96 -18.25 20.88
N ILE A 23 -0.83 -18.56 20.25
CA ILE A 23 -0.18 -17.65 19.30
C ILE A 23 -0.93 -17.83 17.96
N GLU A 24 -1.34 -16.71 17.39
CA GLU A 24 -1.90 -16.66 16.04
C GLU A 24 -0.86 -16.09 15.10
N GLU A 25 -0.32 -16.91 14.22
CA GLU A 25 0.69 -16.50 13.25
C GLU A 25 0.05 -15.66 12.14
N TYR A 26 0.82 -14.69 11.63
CA TYR A 26 0.38 -13.83 10.54
C TYR A 26 0.64 -14.47 9.18
N THR A 27 -0.30 -14.24 8.25
CA THR A 27 -0.06 -14.45 6.82
C THR A 27 0.15 -13.08 6.20
N LEU A 28 1.41 -12.70 5.93
CA LEU A 28 1.80 -11.38 5.46
C LEU A 28 2.39 -11.43 4.06
N LEU A 29 2.11 -10.41 3.27
CA LEU A 29 2.65 -10.26 1.92
C LEU A 29 3.14 -8.81 1.72
N PRO A 30 4.43 -8.60 1.41
CA PRO A 30 5.55 -9.56 1.47
C PRO A 30 5.77 -10.11 2.89
N HIS A 31 6.33 -11.33 2.98
CA HIS A 31 6.66 -11.91 4.28
C HIS A 31 7.86 -11.18 4.91
N PRO A 32 7.76 -10.71 6.16
CA PRO A 32 8.87 -10.04 6.84
C PRO A 32 10.10 -10.95 7.05
N VAL A 33 11.27 -10.33 7.21
CA VAL A 33 12.54 -11.03 7.43
C VAL A 33 12.55 -11.79 8.75
N ASP A 34 11.97 -11.23 9.82
CA ASP A 34 11.89 -11.87 11.13
C ASP A 34 10.60 -11.50 11.88
N ILE A 35 9.97 -12.49 12.52
CA ILE A 35 8.80 -12.31 13.37
C ILE A 35 9.02 -13.09 14.68
N LYS A 36 8.98 -12.37 15.81
CA LYS A 36 9.03 -12.95 17.15
C LYS A 36 7.68 -12.79 17.84
N TYR A 37 6.96 -13.88 18.02
CA TYR A 37 5.68 -13.90 18.68
C TYR A 37 5.81 -14.03 20.19
N ILE A 38 4.90 -13.36 20.92
CA ILE A 38 4.74 -13.46 22.37
C ILE A 38 3.27 -13.82 22.64
N PRO A 39 2.96 -14.74 23.58
CA PRO A 39 1.58 -15.06 23.90
C PRO A 39 0.75 -13.84 24.33
N GLY A 40 -0.48 -13.74 23.80
CA GLY A 40 -1.44 -12.68 24.12
C GLY A 40 -1.59 -11.63 23.03
N MET A 41 -2.53 -10.70 23.25
CA MET A 41 -2.94 -9.68 22.31
C MET A 41 -2.71 -8.27 22.88
N VAL A 42 -2.33 -7.33 22.04
CA VAL A 42 -2.50 -5.90 22.31
C VAL A 42 -3.92 -5.51 21.87
N LYS A 43 -4.65 -4.83 22.72
CA LYS A 43 -5.99 -4.30 22.44
C LYS A 43 -5.93 -2.78 22.49
N LEU A 44 -6.19 -2.15 21.35
CA LEU A 44 -6.24 -0.69 21.27
C LEU A 44 -7.59 -0.17 21.78
N LYS A 45 -7.64 1.12 22.12
CA LYS A 45 -8.90 1.81 22.44
C LYS A 45 -9.79 1.89 21.20
N THR A 46 -11.07 2.10 21.37
CA THR A 46 -12.03 2.34 20.27
C THR A 46 -11.68 3.59 19.46
N GLN A 47 -11.11 4.59 20.12
CA GLN A 47 -10.53 5.78 19.51
C GLN A 47 -9.05 5.86 19.92
N PRO A 48 -8.15 5.19 19.19
CA PRO A 48 -6.74 5.16 19.55
C PRO A 48 -6.08 6.52 19.33
N THR A 49 -5.10 6.84 20.15
CA THR A 49 -4.24 8.00 19.97
C THR A 49 -3.04 7.61 19.13
N LEU A 50 -2.88 8.24 17.96
CA LEU A 50 -1.71 8.12 17.09
C LEU A 50 -0.75 9.27 17.35
N VAL A 51 0.44 8.95 17.84
CA VAL A 51 1.50 9.92 18.17
C VAL A 51 2.58 9.87 17.08
N TYR A 52 3.06 11.04 16.69
CA TYR A 52 4.08 11.16 15.63
C TYR A 52 4.96 12.40 15.82
N PRO A 53 6.23 12.38 15.41
CA PRO A 53 7.08 13.57 15.28
C PRO A 53 6.67 14.39 14.06
N GLY A 54 6.98 15.69 14.04
CA GLY A 54 6.54 16.60 12.98
C GLY A 54 6.92 16.20 11.56
N GLU A 55 8.07 15.53 11.43
CA GLU A 55 8.59 15.03 10.15
C GLU A 55 7.75 13.90 9.54
N LEU A 56 6.96 13.18 10.35
CA LEU A 56 6.09 12.07 9.93
C LEU A 56 4.61 12.48 9.79
N ALA A 57 4.34 13.74 9.45
CA ALA A 57 2.96 14.23 9.32
C ALA A 57 2.19 13.54 8.17
N ASN A 58 2.85 13.28 7.03
CA ASN A 58 2.27 12.56 5.90
C ASN A 58 1.92 11.11 6.30
N GLU A 59 2.86 10.39 6.92
CA GLU A 59 2.71 9.01 7.34
C GLU A 59 1.60 8.86 8.39
N ALA A 60 1.49 9.81 9.32
CA ALA A 60 0.45 9.84 10.32
C ALA A 60 -0.95 10.06 9.70
N LEU A 61 -1.07 10.97 8.73
CA LEU A 61 -2.32 11.21 8.00
C LEU A 61 -2.72 9.99 7.17
N LEU A 62 -1.77 9.37 6.46
CA LEU A 62 -2.02 8.14 5.70
C LEU A 62 -2.50 7.00 6.61
N LEU A 63 -1.82 6.78 7.74
CA LEU A 63 -2.26 5.76 8.68
C LEU A 63 -3.65 6.06 9.25
N GLN A 64 -3.96 7.33 9.58
CA GLN A 64 -5.30 7.72 10.02
C GLN A 64 -6.36 7.41 8.96
N CYS A 65 -6.08 7.73 7.68
CA CYS A 65 -6.97 7.41 6.57
C CYS A 65 -7.19 5.90 6.45
N TYR A 66 -6.14 5.09 6.49
CA TYR A 66 -6.25 3.63 6.43
C TYR A 66 -7.02 3.03 7.63
N LEU A 67 -6.81 3.54 8.84
CA LEU A 67 -7.60 3.09 10.00
C LEU A 67 -9.08 3.40 9.85
N SER A 68 -9.41 4.52 9.22
CA SER A 68 -10.79 4.90 8.94
C SER A 68 -11.41 4.08 7.81
N SER A 69 -10.72 3.94 6.67
CA SER A 69 -11.24 3.24 5.48
C SER A 69 -11.34 1.72 5.69
N ASP A 70 -10.27 1.10 6.20
CA ASP A 70 -10.16 -0.36 6.24
C ASP A 70 -10.84 -0.96 7.48
N PHE A 71 -10.89 -0.20 8.59
CA PHE A 71 -11.34 -0.71 9.90
C PHE A 71 -12.48 0.09 10.54
N SER A 72 -12.93 1.19 9.93
CA SER A 72 -13.92 2.13 10.49
C SER A 72 -13.51 2.68 11.87
N VAL A 73 -12.21 2.87 12.10
CA VAL A 73 -11.65 3.37 13.36
C VAL A 73 -11.09 4.77 13.20
N GLN A 74 -11.60 5.71 14.02
CA GLN A 74 -11.12 7.09 14.03
C GLN A 74 -9.99 7.24 15.05
N ALA A 75 -8.75 7.47 14.56
CA ALA A 75 -7.61 7.74 15.42
C ALA A 75 -7.46 9.25 15.69
N THR A 76 -7.09 9.59 16.92
CA THR A 76 -6.78 10.99 17.31
C THR A 76 -5.30 11.26 17.11
N LEU A 77 -4.95 12.17 16.22
CA LEU A 77 -3.58 12.58 15.94
C LEU A 77 -3.01 13.48 17.03
N LYS A 78 -1.80 13.19 17.53
CA LYS A 78 -1.08 14.01 18.53
C LYS A 78 0.39 14.20 18.12
N LYS A 79 0.68 15.35 17.58
CA LYS A 79 2.04 15.74 17.17
C LYS A 79 2.96 15.90 18.37
N ASN A 80 4.21 15.40 18.28
CA ASN A 80 5.29 15.58 19.25
C ASN A 80 4.94 15.17 20.69
N LYS A 81 4.12 14.12 20.87
CA LYS A 81 3.86 13.52 22.18
C LYS A 81 4.67 12.23 22.34
N LYS A 82 4.87 11.78 23.59
CA LYS A 82 5.68 10.59 23.92
C LYS A 82 4.83 9.35 24.21
N LYS A 83 3.53 9.51 24.45
CA LYS A 83 2.64 8.42 24.87
C LYS A 83 1.38 8.40 23.99
N GLY A 84 1.08 7.25 23.43
CA GLY A 84 -0.10 6.98 22.61
C GLY A 84 -0.36 5.48 22.50
N ASP A 85 -1.46 5.15 21.89
CA ASP A 85 -1.81 3.76 21.60
C ASP A 85 -1.03 3.25 20.38
N ILE A 86 -0.77 4.14 19.42
CA ILE A 86 0.08 3.91 18.24
C ILE A 86 1.13 5.02 18.22
N ILE A 87 2.39 4.67 17.98
CA ILE A 87 3.53 5.60 18.00
C ILE A 87 4.34 5.40 16.72
N LEU A 88 4.50 6.46 15.92
CA LEU A 88 5.47 6.52 14.85
C LEU A 88 6.77 7.13 15.39
N GLN A 89 7.90 6.48 15.14
CA GLN A 89 9.19 6.89 15.69
C GLN A 89 10.29 6.83 14.63
N LEU A 90 10.98 7.96 14.43
CA LEU A 90 12.25 7.98 13.71
C LEU A 90 13.38 7.72 14.70
N ASP A 91 14.25 6.77 14.35
CA ASP A 91 15.43 6.41 15.12
C ASP A 91 16.54 5.99 14.14
N PRO A 92 17.59 6.82 13.95
CA PRO A 92 18.68 6.52 13.03
C PRO A 92 19.44 5.22 13.34
N ALA A 93 19.32 4.68 14.55
CA ALA A 93 19.97 3.43 14.94
C ALA A 93 19.19 2.18 14.50
N VAL A 94 17.93 2.33 14.06
CA VAL A 94 17.12 1.23 13.56
C VAL A 94 17.53 0.88 12.15
N LEU A 95 18.13 -0.32 11.97
CA LEU A 95 18.56 -0.85 10.66
C LEU A 95 19.29 0.21 9.80
N PRO A 96 20.40 0.79 10.27
CA PRO A 96 21.02 1.97 9.69
C PRO A 96 21.42 1.81 8.21
N GLU A 97 21.71 0.57 7.77
CA GLU A 97 22.07 0.26 6.39
C GLU A 97 20.84 0.01 5.48
N GLN A 98 19.63 0.07 6.05
CA GLN A 98 18.37 -0.25 5.37
C GLN A 98 17.43 0.96 5.37
N ALA A 99 17.53 1.82 4.36
CA ALA A 99 16.74 3.06 4.29
C ALA A 99 15.21 2.84 4.30
N GLU A 100 14.73 1.70 3.83
CA GLU A 100 13.31 1.32 3.85
C GLU A 100 13.00 0.26 4.92
N GLY A 101 13.97 -0.02 5.82
CA GLY A 101 13.82 -0.99 6.90
C GLY A 101 13.03 -0.44 8.09
N TYR A 102 12.37 -1.33 8.82
CA TYR A 102 11.55 -0.96 9.98
C TYR A 102 11.46 -2.07 11.03
N ILE A 103 11.02 -1.67 12.21
CA ILE A 103 10.59 -2.57 13.30
C ILE A 103 9.16 -2.18 13.70
N LEU A 104 8.27 -3.17 13.74
CA LEU A 104 6.95 -3.07 14.34
C LEU A 104 6.99 -3.79 15.69
N ASP A 105 6.79 -3.07 16.79
CA ASP A 105 6.80 -3.59 18.15
C ASP A 105 5.40 -3.50 18.77
N ALA A 106 4.81 -4.65 19.04
CA ALA A 106 3.50 -4.83 19.67
C ALA A 106 3.61 -5.61 20.99
N THR A 107 4.67 -5.42 21.78
CA THR A 107 4.92 -6.24 22.97
C THR A 107 4.35 -5.65 24.27
N SER A 108 4.28 -4.32 24.40
CA SER A 108 4.09 -3.61 25.67
C SER A 108 2.75 -2.87 25.84
N GLY A 109 1.69 -3.31 25.14
CA GLY A 109 0.34 -2.76 25.28
C GLY A 109 0.04 -1.53 24.39
N ASN A 110 1.02 -1.03 23.68
CA ASN A 110 0.92 -0.08 22.57
C ASN A 110 1.60 -0.66 21.34
N ILE A 111 1.43 0.02 20.22
CA ILE A 111 2.07 -0.34 18.93
C ILE A 111 3.11 0.74 18.61
N VAL A 112 4.34 0.34 18.35
CA VAL A 112 5.41 1.27 17.96
C VAL A 112 5.94 0.86 16.58
N LEU A 113 5.84 1.78 15.61
CA LEU A 113 6.42 1.66 14.28
C LEU A 113 7.71 2.48 14.26
N LYS A 114 8.85 1.82 14.15
CA LYS A 114 10.18 2.45 14.20
C LYS A 114 10.92 2.24 12.90
N ALA A 115 11.57 3.29 12.40
CA ALA A 115 12.45 3.21 11.24
C ALA A 115 13.51 4.32 11.29
N ASN A 116 14.54 4.24 10.46
CA ASN A 116 15.52 5.31 10.30
C ASN A 116 15.07 6.40 9.31
N SER A 117 13.99 6.15 8.56
CA SER A 117 13.48 7.07 7.53
C SER A 117 11.95 7.07 7.46
N PRO A 118 11.32 8.09 6.84
CA PRO A 118 9.89 8.09 6.53
C PRO A 118 9.47 6.93 5.62
N ALA A 119 10.31 6.52 4.66
CA ALA A 119 10.06 5.38 3.78
C ALA A 119 9.92 4.06 4.55
N GLY A 120 10.77 3.82 5.55
CA GLY A 120 10.65 2.68 6.45
C GLY A 120 9.36 2.73 7.28
N ILE A 121 8.93 3.92 7.74
CA ILE A 121 7.64 4.08 8.43
C ILE A 121 6.46 3.75 7.51
N LEU A 122 6.50 4.16 6.23
CA LEU A 122 5.45 3.79 5.27
C LEU A 122 5.36 2.28 5.09
N ASN A 123 6.49 1.57 4.97
CA ASN A 123 6.52 0.11 4.91
C ASN A 123 5.99 -0.54 6.20
N ALA A 124 6.35 0.02 7.38
CA ALA A 124 5.82 -0.43 8.66
C ALA A 124 4.29 -0.28 8.74
N ILE A 125 3.75 0.82 8.22
CA ILE A 125 2.30 1.07 8.15
C ILE A 125 1.61 -0.01 7.32
N GLN A 126 2.16 -0.40 6.17
CA GLN A 126 1.56 -1.44 5.33
C GLN A 126 1.54 -2.81 6.03
N THR A 127 2.61 -3.16 6.73
CA THR A 127 2.61 -4.36 7.57
C THR A 127 1.64 -4.25 8.72
N PHE A 128 1.57 -3.09 9.38
CA PHE A 128 0.64 -2.85 10.48
C PHE A 128 -0.82 -3.04 10.04
N ARG A 129 -1.21 -2.54 8.86
CA ARG A 129 -2.54 -2.78 8.29
C ARG A 129 -2.87 -4.26 8.17
N GLN A 130 -1.92 -5.10 7.74
CA GLN A 130 -2.13 -6.53 7.56
C GLN A 130 -2.21 -7.33 8.88
N VAL A 131 -1.53 -6.89 9.95
CA VAL A 131 -1.59 -7.57 11.26
C VAL A 131 -2.79 -7.16 12.10
N LEU A 132 -3.47 -6.04 11.75
CA LEU A 132 -4.64 -5.56 12.47
C LEU A 132 -5.85 -6.47 12.26
N LYS A 133 -6.56 -6.73 13.35
CA LYS A 133 -7.87 -7.39 13.35
C LYS A 133 -8.86 -6.56 14.14
N VAL A 134 -10.13 -6.68 13.79
CA VAL A 134 -11.22 -6.08 14.57
C VAL A 134 -11.89 -7.18 15.40
N LYS A 135 -11.97 -6.96 16.72
CA LYS A 135 -12.71 -7.82 17.63
C LYS A 135 -13.48 -6.95 18.63
N ASP A 136 -14.77 -7.19 18.76
CA ASP A 136 -15.67 -6.43 19.66
C ASP A 136 -15.56 -4.89 19.46
N GLY A 137 -15.46 -4.45 18.19
CA GLY A 137 -15.33 -3.04 17.80
C GLY A 137 -13.99 -2.38 18.18
N ARG A 138 -12.97 -3.17 18.50
CA ARG A 138 -11.62 -2.69 18.84
C ARG A 138 -10.58 -3.32 17.92
N LEU A 139 -9.54 -2.56 17.62
CA LEU A 139 -8.36 -3.09 16.95
C LEU A 139 -7.55 -3.94 17.93
N ILE A 140 -7.18 -5.13 17.47
CA ILE A 140 -6.33 -6.06 18.20
C ILE A 140 -5.15 -6.49 17.32
N VAL A 141 -4.02 -6.79 17.96
CA VAL A 141 -2.79 -7.26 17.33
C VAL A 141 -2.20 -8.38 18.18
N GLN A 142 -1.78 -9.50 17.58
CA GLN A 142 -0.99 -10.53 18.27
C GLN A 142 0.31 -9.90 18.79
N LYS A 143 0.64 -10.10 20.05
CA LYS A 143 1.91 -9.60 20.60
C LYS A 143 3.08 -10.18 19.81
N SER A 144 3.88 -9.29 19.25
CA SER A 144 5.01 -9.67 18.39
C SER A 144 5.97 -8.50 18.22
N THR A 145 7.18 -8.84 17.76
CA THR A 145 8.12 -7.90 17.14
C THR A 145 8.38 -8.38 15.73
N LEU A 146 8.15 -7.52 14.75
CA LEU A 146 8.46 -7.77 13.34
C LEU A 146 9.63 -6.88 12.93
N THR A 147 10.60 -7.47 12.26
CA THR A 147 11.72 -6.75 11.65
C THR A 147 11.73 -7.06 10.16
N ASP A 148 11.76 -6.01 9.34
CA ASP A 148 11.71 -6.21 7.90
C ASP A 148 12.46 -5.09 7.15
N TYR A 149 12.96 -5.45 5.98
CA TYR A 149 13.61 -4.56 5.02
C TYR A 149 13.59 -5.19 3.63
N PRO A 150 13.57 -4.39 2.55
CA PRO A 150 13.55 -4.94 1.21
C PRO A 150 14.90 -5.53 0.82
N VAL A 151 14.89 -6.68 0.14
CA VAL A 151 16.07 -7.30 -0.46
C VAL A 151 16.52 -6.54 -1.72
N PHE A 152 15.54 -6.02 -2.49
CA PHE A 152 15.79 -5.24 -3.71
C PHE A 152 15.40 -3.79 -3.49
N SER A 153 16.29 -2.87 -3.85
CA SER A 153 16.01 -1.42 -3.79
C SER A 153 15.07 -0.95 -4.91
N TRP A 154 14.95 -1.68 -6.02
CA TRP A 154 14.07 -1.41 -7.15
C TRP A 154 12.96 -2.44 -7.22
N ARG A 155 11.73 -2.03 -6.98
CA ARG A 155 10.53 -2.88 -6.96
C ARG A 155 9.45 -2.20 -7.79
N ALA A 156 9.43 -2.51 -9.09
CA ALA A 156 8.64 -1.79 -10.08
C ALA A 156 7.42 -2.59 -10.57
N VAL A 157 6.37 -1.84 -10.90
CA VAL A 157 5.24 -2.31 -11.72
C VAL A 157 5.11 -1.37 -12.92
N MET A 158 4.87 -1.93 -14.11
CA MET A 158 4.59 -1.18 -15.31
C MET A 158 3.09 -1.22 -15.64
N LEU A 159 2.51 -0.06 -15.97
CA LEU A 159 1.16 0.06 -16.52
C LEU A 159 1.25 0.57 -17.95
N ASP A 160 0.77 -0.23 -18.89
CA ASP A 160 0.68 0.15 -20.30
C ASP A 160 -0.64 0.88 -20.57
N GLU A 161 -0.55 2.18 -20.65
CA GLU A 161 -1.64 3.08 -21.04
C GLU A 161 -1.57 3.45 -22.52
N GLY A 162 -0.38 3.35 -23.12
CA GLY A 162 -0.17 3.60 -24.54
C GLY A 162 -1.08 2.74 -25.39
N ARG A 163 -1.10 1.43 -25.14
CA ARG A 163 -1.95 0.49 -25.87
C ARG A 163 -3.40 0.53 -25.48
N TYR A 164 -3.73 0.78 -24.19
CA TYR A 164 -5.12 0.87 -23.77
C TYR A 164 -5.26 1.83 -22.56
N PHE A 165 -5.85 2.99 -22.82
CA PHE A 165 -6.07 4.02 -21.80
C PHE A 165 -7.09 3.56 -20.75
N LYS A 166 -6.73 3.63 -19.46
CA LYS A 166 -7.55 3.18 -18.32
C LYS A 166 -8.05 4.32 -17.44
N GLY A 167 -7.33 5.45 -17.43
CA GLY A 167 -7.70 6.63 -16.67
C GLY A 167 -7.12 6.71 -15.26
N LYS A 168 -7.23 7.89 -14.67
CA LYS A 168 -6.56 8.29 -13.43
C LYS A 168 -6.97 7.45 -12.21
N GLU A 169 -8.23 7.05 -12.12
CA GLU A 169 -8.76 6.27 -11.01
C GLU A 169 -8.06 4.90 -10.93
N VAL A 170 -7.88 4.23 -12.07
CA VAL A 170 -7.14 2.95 -12.12
C VAL A 170 -5.68 3.13 -11.71
N VAL A 171 -5.06 4.26 -12.06
CA VAL A 171 -3.70 4.58 -11.64
C VAL A 171 -3.62 4.76 -10.12
N PHE A 172 -4.57 5.47 -9.51
CA PHE A 172 -4.62 5.62 -8.05
C PHE A 172 -4.83 4.30 -7.34
N ASP A 173 -5.75 3.46 -7.81
CA ASP A 173 -5.96 2.12 -7.25
C ASP A 173 -4.68 1.28 -7.34
N LEU A 174 -4.00 1.30 -8.49
CA LEU A 174 -2.73 0.59 -8.67
C LEU A 174 -1.65 1.10 -7.70
N LEU A 175 -1.54 2.42 -7.50
CA LEU A 175 -0.57 3.00 -6.57
C LEU A 175 -0.86 2.60 -5.11
N ASP A 176 -2.13 2.45 -4.73
CA ASP A 176 -2.52 1.95 -3.41
C ASP A 176 -2.13 0.48 -3.22
N GLU A 177 -2.36 -0.37 -4.22
CA GLU A 177 -1.95 -1.78 -4.21
C GLU A 177 -0.41 -1.91 -4.21
N MET A 178 0.28 -1.10 -5.01
CA MET A 178 1.74 -1.03 -5.00
C MET A 178 2.28 -0.66 -3.61
N ALA A 179 1.71 0.35 -2.96
CA ALA A 179 2.07 0.73 -1.60
C ALA A 179 1.83 -0.41 -0.61
N ALA A 180 0.68 -1.10 -0.68
CA ALA A 180 0.33 -2.22 0.18
C ALA A 180 1.36 -3.37 0.07
N LEU A 181 1.89 -3.60 -1.12
CA LEU A 181 2.93 -4.59 -1.42
C LEU A 181 4.37 -4.04 -1.30
N LYS A 182 4.53 -2.80 -0.79
CA LYS A 182 5.84 -2.13 -0.62
C LYS A 182 6.63 -1.97 -1.93
N MET A 183 5.95 -1.87 -3.08
CA MET A 183 6.55 -1.52 -4.36
C MET A 183 6.87 -0.02 -4.34
N ASN A 184 7.99 0.40 -4.97
CA ASN A 184 8.47 1.78 -4.86
C ASN A 184 8.75 2.47 -6.21
N VAL A 185 8.48 1.80 -7.34
CA VAL A 185 8.65 2.40 -8.67
C VAL A 185 7.44 2.08 -9.54
N PHE A 186 6.78 3.12 -10.01
CA PHE A 186 5.70 3.04 -10.99
C PHE A 186 6.24 3.41 -12.37
N HIS A 187 6.36 2.43 -13.25
CA HIS A 187 6.72 2.61 -14.63
C HIS A 187 5.45 2.89 -15.45
N TRP A 188 5.27 4.12 -15.90
CA TRP A 188 4.07 4.58 -16.56
C TRP A 188 4.30 4.72 -18.05
N HIS A 189 3.87 3.73 -18.82
CA HIS A 189 4.02 3.65 -20.27
C HIS A 189 2.90 4.46 -20.95
N LEU A 190 3.22 5.69 -21.32
CA LEU A 190 2.26 6.72 -21.71
C LEU A 190 2.08 6.88 -23.21
N THR A 191 2.98 6.35 -24.06
CA THR A 191 2.91 6.53 -25.49
C THR A 191 3.31 5.27 -26.24
N ASP A 192 2.54 4.94 -27.30
CA ASP A 192 2.84 3.84 -28.20
C ASP A 192 2.13 4.08 -29.55
N ASP A 193 2.25 3.13 -30.50
CA ASP A 193 1.58 3.18 -31.81
C ASP A 193 0.07 3.40 -31.71
N GLN A 194 -0.57 2.84 -30.67
CA GLN A 194 -2.01 2.86 -30.47
C GLN A 194 -2.51 4.13 -29.77
N GLY A 195 -1.61 4.94 -29.18
CA GLY A 195 -2.06 6.15 -28.55
C GLY A 195 -0.99 6.95 -27.81
N TRP A 196 -1.21 8.26 -27.77
CA TRP A 196 -0.44 9.24 -27.01
C TRP A 196 -1.25 9.73 -25.81
N ARG A 197 -0.78 9.48 -24.57
CA ARG A 197 -1.59 9.67 -23.37
C ARG A 197 -1.16 10.84 -22.46
N ILE A 198 -0.18 11.64 -22.86
CA ILE A 198 0.31 12.78 -22.07
C ILE A 198 0.13 14.11 -22.82
N GLU A 199 -0.50 15.08 -22.17
CA GLU A 199 -0.69 16.42 -22.75
C GLU A 199 0.65 17.14 -22.92
N ILE A 200 0.89 17.62 -24.15
CA ILE A 200 1.98 18.54 -24.47
C ILE A 200 1.36 19.82 -25.03
N LYS A 201 1.20 20.85 -24.20
CA LYS A 201 0.52 22.12 -24.58
C LYS A 201 1.09 22.77 -25.82
N LYS A 202 2.39 22.60 -26.10
CA LYS A 202 3.03 23.07 -27.34
C LYS A 202 2.64 22.28 -28.58
N TYR A 203 2.20 21.04 -28.43
CA TYR A 203 1.84 20.12 -29.50
C TYR A 203 0.45 19.49 -29.27
N PRO A 204 -0.63 20.28 -29.32
CA PRO A 204 -1.96 19.86 -28.89
C PRO A 204 -2.53 18.69 -29.70
N LYS A 205 -2.18 18.55 -31.00
CA LYS A 205 -2.64 17.43 -31.82
C LYS A 205 -2.19 16.06 -31.32
N LEU A 206 -1.15 15.99 -30.49
CA LEU A 206 -0.74 14.72 -29.88
C LEU A 206 -1.89 14.10 -29.05
N THR A 207 -2.70 14.93 -28.38
CA THR A 207 -3.85 14.48 -27.59
C THR A 207 -5.18 14.65 -28.33
N GLU A 208 -5.33 15.64 -29.20
CA GLU A 208 -6.55 15.82 -30.00
C GLU A 208 -6.75 14.70 -31.02
N ILE A 209 -5.65 14.21 -31.64
CA ILE A 209 -5.64 13.16 -32.69
C ILE A 209 -5.00 11.89 -32.11
N GLY A 210 -3.75 11.97 -31.65
CA GLY A 210 -2.96 10.81 -31.27
C GLY A 210 -3.46 10.05 -30.06
N ALA A 211 -4.35 10.65 -29.22
CA ALA A 211 -4.94 9.96 -28.08
C ALA A 211 -6.17 9.09 -28.44
N TRP A 212 -6.61 9.09 -29.69
CA TRP A 212 -7.88 8.46 -30.08
C TRP A 212 -7.70 7.50 -31.25
N ARG A 213 -8.48 6.42 -31.23
CA ARG A 213 -8.60 5.47 -32.34
C ARG A 213 -10.05 4.99 -32.49
N ASP A 214 -10.46 4.66 -33.70
CA ASP A 214 -11.85 4.28 -33.99
C ASP A 214 -12.17 2.83 -33.62
N SER A 215 -11.13 2.00 -33.46
CA SER A 215 -11.29 0.60 -33.08
C SER A 215 -10.04 0.07 -32.42
N SER A 216 -10.19 -0.93 -31.55
CA SER A 216 -9.08 -1.66 -30.93
C SER A 216 -9.02 -3.08 -31.50
N GLU A 217 -7.81 -3.58 -31.74
CA GLU A 217 -7.62 -4.99 -32.03
C GLU A 217 -7.97 -5.82 -30.80
N ILE A 218 -8.69 -6.93 -31.01
CA ILE A 218 -9.15 -7.85 -29.95
C ILE A 218 -8.46 -9.21 -30.08
N ASP A 219 -8.54 -10.00 -29.02
CA ASP A 219 -7.92 -11.30 -28.82
C ASP A 219 -6.40 -11.18 -28.63
N HIS A 220 -5.58 -11.37 -29.67
CA HIS A 220 -4.12 -11.31 -29.61
C HIS A 220 -3.58 -10.41 -30.71
N PHE A 221 -2.37 -9.94 -30.55
CA PHE A 221 -1.68 -9.12 -31.54
C PHE A 221 -1.60 -9.86 -32.93
N GLY A 222 -2.01 -9.15 -33.94
CA GLY A 222 -2.04 -9.72 -35.32
C GLY A 222 -3.27 -10.58 -35.61
N SER A 223 -4.30 -10.55 -34.75
CA SER A 223 -5.57 -11.25 -35.00
C SER A 223 -6.35 -10.67 -36.20
N ASN A 224 -6.09 -9.42 -36.57
CA ASN A 224 -6.83 -8.62 -37.54
C ASN A 224 -8.34 -8.54 -37.26
N ARG A 225 -8.73 -8.75 -35.99
CA ARG A 225 -10.12 -8.60 -35.51
C ARG A 225 -10.22 -7.35 -34.68
N TYR A 226 -11.25 -6.55 -34.92
CA TYR A 226 -11.43 -5.24 -34.30
C TYR A 226 -12.81 -5.14 -33.66
N ASP A 227 -12.87 -4.40 -32.52
CA ASP A 227 -14.11 -4.24 -31.74
C ASP A 227 -15.09 -3.19 -32.31
N GLY A 228 -14.64 -2.37 -33.27
CA GLY A 228 -15.44 -1.30 -33.88
C GLY A 228 -15.84 -0.19 -32.89
N ARG A 229 -15.14 -0.06 -31.76
CA ARG A 229 -15.46 0.93 -30.73
C ARG A 229 -14.38 1.98 -30.65
N ARG A 230 -14.78 3.25 -30.71
CA ARG A 230 -13.86 4.36 -30.48
C ARG A 230 -13.31 4.28 -29.07
N HIS A 231 -11.99 4.30 -28.95
CA HIS A 231 -11.28 4.25 -27.68
C HIS A 231 -10.21 5.33 -27.62
N GLY A 232 -9.96 5.89 -26.40
CA GLY A 232 -8.90 6.85 -26.19
C GLY A 232 -9.07 7.64 -24.93
N GLY A 233 -8.16 8.56 -24.72
CA GLY A 233 -8.04 9.45 -23.56
C GLY A 233 -6.59 9.82 -23.36
N PHE A 234 -6.37 10.79 -22.51
CA PHE A 234 -5.05 11.27 -22.15
C PHE A 234 -5.10 11.91 -20.76
N TYR A 235 -3.95 12.17 -20.19
CA TYR A 235 -3.78 12.87 -18.94
C TYR A 235 -3.37 14.32 -19.21
N THR A 236 -4.06 15.27 -18.59
CA THR A 236 -3.63 16.66 -18.53
C THR A 236 -2.35 16.80 -17.70
N GLN A 237 -1.62 17.88 -17.85
CA GLN A 237 -0.43 18.14 -17.01
C GLN A 237 -0.79 18.23 -15.53
N GLU A 238 -1.97 18.75 -15.22
CA GLU A 238 -2.51 18.82 -13.87
C GLU A 238 -2.77 17.42 -13.30
N GLU A 239 -3.38 16.52 -14.07
CA GLU A 239 -3.61 15.12 -13.66
C GLU A 239 -2.32 14.32 -13.48
N ILE A 240 -1.33 14.54 -14.36
CA ILE A 240 0.02 13.96 -14.19
C ILE A 240 0.62 14.40 -12.85
N LYS A 241 0.51 15.69 -12.54
CA LYS A 241 1.00 16.24 -11.28
C LYS A 241 0.28 15.62 -10.08
N GLU A 242 -1.04 15.46 -10.14
CA GLU A 242 -1.81 14.78 -9.08
C GLU A 242 -1.32 13.35 -8.85
N VAL A 243 -1.09 12.58 -9.92
CA VAL A 243 -0.59 11.21 -9.84
C VAL A 243 0.81 11.19 -9.21
N VAL A 244 1.71 12.07 -9.64
CA VAL A 244 3.08 12.16 -9.08
C VAL A 244 3.05 12.54 -7.60
N ASP A 245 2.23 13.51 -7.21
CA ASP A 245 2.07 13.93 -5.80
C ASP A 245 1.45 12.80 -4.95
N TYR A 246 0.52 12.03 -5.51
CA TYR A 246 -0.11 10.88 -4.85
C TYR A 246 0.87 9.73 -4.63
N ALA A 247 1.65 9.41 -5.65
CA ALA A 247 2.71 8.39 -5.59
C ALA A 247 3.81 8.77 -4.59
N ALA A 248 4.26 10.03 -4.61
CA ALA A 248 5.30 10.53 -3.70
C ALA A 248 4.91 10.39 -2.23
N LYS A 249 3.64 10.63 -1.87
CA LYS A 249 3.13 10.42 -0.51
C LYS A 249 3.19 8.96 -0.06
N ARG A 250 3.35 8.01 -0.97
CA ARG A 250 3.46 6.55 -0.76
C ARG A 250 4.89 6.02 -0.93
N ASN A 251 5.86 6.91 -1.07
CA ASN A 251 7.25 6.56 -1.40
C ASN A 251 7.38 5.80 -2.72
N ILE A 252 6.56 6.17 -3.72
CA ILE A 252 6.61 5.57 -5.06
C ILE A 252 7.14 6.64 -6.03
N THR A 253 8.22 6.31 -6.73
CA THR A 253 8.78 7.11 -7.80
C THR A 253 8.06 6.79 -9.10
N VAL A 254 7.58 7.82 -9.82
CA VAL A 254 6.96 7.67 -11.14
C VAL A 254 8.04 7.81 -12.21
N ILE A 255 8.15 6.82 -13.09
CA ILE A 255 9.03 6.82 -14.26
C ILE A 255 8.14 6.82 -15.51
N PRO A 256 7.97 7.96 -16.20
CA PRO A 256 7.22 8.00 -17.44
C PRO A 256 8.04 7.42 -18.58
N GLU A 257 7.41 6.60 -19.41
CA GLU A 257 7.98 6.12 -20.68
C GLU A 257 7.32 6.86 -21.84
N ILE A 258 8.16 7.45 -22.67
CA ILE A 258 7.80 8.19 -23.89
C ILE A 258 8.59 7.62 -25.04
N GLU A 259 7.89 7.03 -26.01
CA GLU A 259 8.49 6.29 -27.12
C GLU A 259 8.87 7.18 -28.30
N MET A 260 10.11 7.06 -28.75
CA MET A 260 10.59 7.58 -30.04
C MET A 260 12.02 7.06 -30.34
N PRO A 261 12.41 6.86 -31.62
CA PRO A 261 11.61 7.02 -32.82
C PRO A 261 10.66 5.85 -33.13
N GLY A 262 10.83 4.72 -32.46
CA GLY A 262 9.92 3.56 -32.53
C GLY A 262 8.62 3.82 -31.79
N HIS A 263 7.61 2.97 -32.01
CA HIS A 263 6.31 3.05 -31.35
C HIS A 263 5.67 4.45 -31.38
N ALA A 264 5.81 5.15 -32.52
CA ALA A 264 5.47 6.56 -32.66
C ALA A 264 4.32 6.81 -33.66
N SER A 265 3.59 5.78 -34.10
CA SER A 265 2.54 5.92 -35.13
C SER A 265 1.46 6.92 -34.70
N ALA A 266 1.06 6.97 -33.42
CA ALA A 266 0.11 7.94 -32.90
C ALA A 266 0.64 9.39 -33.01
N ALA A 267 1.94 9.60 -32.72
CA ALA A 267 2.57 10.91 -32.84
C ALA A 267 2.73 11.32 -34.31
N ILE A 268 3.10 10.41 -35.19
CA ILE A 268 3.23 10.63 -36.65
C ILE A 268 1.86 10.95 -37.28
N ALA A 269 0.79 10.25 -36.86
CA ALA A 269 -0.57 10.57 -37.30
C ALA A 269 -0.98 12.00 -36.91
N ALA A 270 -0.58 12.46 -35.74
CA ALA A 270 -0.83 13.84 -35.28
C ALA A 270 0.06 14.88 -35.98
N TYR A 271 1.31 14.52 -36.27
CA TYR A 271 2.32 15.39 -36.86
C TYR A 271 3.14 14.61 -37.92
N PRO A 272 2.67 14.53 -39.17
CA PRO A 272 3.28 13.69 -40.22
C PRO A 272 4.76 13.99 -40.50
N TRP A 273 5.24 15.18 -40.21
CA TRP A 273 6.66 15.56 -40.38
C TRP A 273 7.62 14.84 -39.40
N LEU A 274 7.09 14.13 -38.36
CA LEU A 274 7.90 13.27 -37.51
C LEU A 274 8.26 11.94 -38.18
N GLY A 275 7.52 11.54 -39.20
CA GLY A 275 7.79 10.34 -39.95
C GLY A 275 8.75 10.57 -41.12
N THR A 276 9.34 9.51 -41.64
CA THR A 276 10.04 9.51 -42.91
C THR A 276 9.03 9.43 -44.06
N SER A 277 9.09 10.32 -45.03
CA SER A 277 8.32 10.27 -46.27
C SER A 277 8.80 9.11 -47.17
#